data_da8eba8e0b7d252aa405f29d6d5f7611
#
_entry.id   da8eba8e0b7d252aa405f29d6d5f7611
#
_cell.length_a   1.000
_cell.length_b   1.000
_cell.length_c   1.000
_cell.angle_alpha   90.00
_cell.angle_beta   90.00
_cell.angle_gamma   90.00
#
_symmetry.space_group_name_H-M   'P 1'
#
loop_
_entity.id
_entity.type
_entity.pdbx_description
1 polymer ?
#
loop_
_entity_poly.entity_id
_entity_poly.type
_entity_poly.pdbx_seq_one_letter_code
_entity_poly.pdbx_strand_id
1 'polypeptide(L)'
;MNTSNKVPFGSGAILSPVPAVIVSCGSVDCPNAMTAAWTGTVNTSPPKLYVSIRRERYSYDIISQTGEFVINLVTRELTAAADYLGVRSGRNEDKLARLGLGVSKCQKVTA
;
A
#
# COMPACT_ATOMS: atom_id res chain seq x y z
N MET A 1 27.32 -2.93 24.74
CA MET A 1 27.49 -2.85 23.28
C MET A 1 28.67 -1.95 22.95
N ASN A 2 29.59 -2.43 22.12
CA ASN A 2 30.78 -1.65 21.71
C ASN A 2 30.36 -0.55 20.70
N THR A 3 30.59 0.72 21.05
CA THR A 3 30.22 1.87 20.21
C THR A 3 31.21 2.15 19.09
N SER A 4 32.46 1.60 19.17
CA SER A 4 33.51 1.83 18.16
C SER A 4 33.19 1.23 16.79
N ASN A 5 32.27 0.25 16.73
CA ASN A 5 31.82 -0.40 15.49
C ASN A 5 30.56 0.21 14.88
N LYS A 6 30.08 1.31 15.44
CA LYS A 6 28.90 2.00 14.92
C LYS A 6 29.30 3.07 13.93
N VAL A 7 28.52 3.16 12.85
CA VAL A 7 28.71 4.14 11.79
C VAL A 7 27.52 5.09 11.78
N PRO A 8 27.74 6.41 11.75
CA PRO A 8 26.62 7.35 11.63
C PRO A 8 26.01 7.31 10.23
N PHE A 9 24.68 7.33 10.18
CA PHE A 9 23.92 7.44 8.94
C PHE A 9 23.19 8.77 8.87
N GLY A 10 23.04 9.29 7.66
CA GLY A 10 22.14 10.39 7.40
C GLY A 10 20.66 9.92 7.43
N SER A 11 19.74 10.85 7.25
CA SER A 11 18.32 10.55 7.13
C SER A 11 18.00 9.91 5.78
N GLY A 12 16.95 9.07 5.73
CA GLY A 12 16.50 8.44 4.51
C GLY A 12 15.83 7.10 4.73
N ALA A 13 15.45 6.44 3.64
CA ALA A 13 14.84 5.12 3.65
C ALA A 13 15.93 4.04 3.78
N ILE A 14 16.39 3.82 5.00
CA ILE A 14 17.54 2.94 5.30
C ILE A 14 17.13 1.49 5.46
N LEU A 15 15.89 1.25 5.94
CA LEU A 15 15.40 -0.11 6.17
C LEU A 15 15.07 -0.77 4.83
N SER A 16 15.86 -1.75 4.43
CA SER A 16 15.67 -2.52 3.21
C SER A 16 16.36 -3.90 3.34
N PRO A 17 15.89 -4.93 2.60
CA PRO A 17 14.72 -4.90 1.73
C PRO A 17 13.41 -4.83 2.50
N VAL A 18 12.39 -4.26 1.88
CA VAL A 18 11.03 -4.23 2.42
C VAL A 18 10.07 -4.82 1.38
N PRO A 19 9.05 -5.58 1.78
CA PRO A 19 8.06 -6.09 0.84
C PRO A 19 7.18 -4.96 0.33
N ALA A 20 6.84 -5.01 -0.96
CA ALA A 20 5.83 -4.14 -1.54
C ALA A 20 4.48 -4.84 -1.50
N VAL A 21 3.42 -4.09 -1.19
CA VAL A 21 2.05 -4.58 -1.18
C VAL A 21 1.16 -3.66 -2.02
N ILE A 22 0.01 -4.15 -2.45
CA ILE A 22 -1.00 -3.33 -3.11
C ILE A 22 -2.07 -3.00 -2.07
N VAL A 23 -2.26 -1.71 -1.81
CA VAL A 23 -3.30 -1.20 -0.92
C VAL A 23 -4.50 -0.80 -1.77
N SER A 24 -5.62 -1.47 -1.58
CA SER A 24 -6.88 -1.11 -2.23
C SER A 24 -7.79 -0.36 -1.27
N CYS A 25 -8.59 0.54 -1.82
CA CYS A 25 -9.52 1.38 -1.08
C CYS A 25 -10.68 1.82 -1.98
N GLY A 26 -11.65 2.48 -1.40
CA GLY A 26 -12.88 2.88 -2.10
C GLY A 26 -13.96 1.82 -1.95
N SER A 27 -14.57 1.45 -3.05
CA SER A 27 -15.61 0.41 -3.09
C SER A 27 -15.51 -0.40 -4.38
N VAL A 28 -16.28 -1.47 -4.49
CA VAL A 28 -16.34 -2.26 -5.73
C VAL A 28 -16.76 -1.41 -6.93
N ASP A 29 -17.65 -0.43 -6.72
CA ASP A 29 -18.14 0.44 -7.77
C ASP A 29 -17.15 1.55 -8.14
N CYS A 30 -16.32 1.97 -7.18
CA CYS A 30 -15.30 3.01 -7.39
C CYS A 30 -14.01 2.64 -6.69
N PRO A 31 -13.30 1.61 -7.17
CA PRO A 31 -12.09 1.12 -6.53
C PRO A 31 -10.87 1.95 -6.91
N ASN A 32 -9.92 2.02 -5.98
CA ASN A 32 -8.59 2.55 -6.25
C ASN A 32 -7.54 1.67 -5.57
N ALA A 33 -6.35 1.65 -6.14
CA ALA A 33 -5.24 0.89 -5.58
C ALA A 33 -3.93 1.65 -5.75
N MET A 34 -3.02 1.44 -4.83
CA MET A 34 -1.66 1.95 -4.89
C MET A 34 -0.69 0.94 -4.31
N THR A 35 0.55 1.03 -4.74
CA THR A 35 1.62 0.22 -4.16
C THR A 35 2.24 0.95 -2.98
N ALA A 36 2.44 0.23 -1.88
CA ALA A 36 3.11 0.74 -0.70
C ALA A 36 4.17 -0.27 -0.23
N ALA A 37 5.31 0.26 0.19
CA ALA A 37 6.38 -0.53 0.80
C ALA A 37 6.49 -0.27 2.31
N TRP A 38 5.94 0.84 2.78
CA TRP A 38 5.99 1.20 4.19
C TRP A 38 4.73 0.69 4.90
N THR A 39 4.75 -0.61 5.16
CA THR A 39 3.68 -1.35 5.79
C THR A 39 4.26 -2.41 6.72
N GLY A 40 3.50 -2.80 7.71
CA GLY A 40 3.96 -3.82 8.65
C GLY A 40 2.92 -4.25 9.66
N THR A 41 3.29 -5.24 10.44
CA THR A 41 2.50 -5.73 11.55
C THR A 41 2.74 -4.89 12.79
N VAL A 42 1.67 -4.39 13.39
CA VAL A 42 1.73 -3.65 14.67
C VAL A 42 1.56 -4.61 15.83
N ASN A 43 0.62 -5.54 15.72
CA ASN A 43 0.25 -6.43 16.81
C ASN A 43 -0.36 -7.72 16.27
N THR A 44 -0.18 -8.82 16.98
CA THR A 44 -0.71 -10.14 16.57
C THR A 44 -2.01 -10.50 17.29
N SER A 45 -2.21 -10.01 18.49
CA SER A 45 -3.42 -10.31 19.29
C SER A 45 -3.89 -9.08 20.07
N PRO A 46 -4.92 -8.36 19.61
CA PRO A 46 -5.63 -8.54 18.34
C PRO A 46 -4.74 -8.21 17.13
N PRO A 47 -4.97 -8.83 15.97
CA PRO A 47 -4.14 -8.57 14.78
C PRO A 47 -4.34 -7.14 14.28
N LYS A 48 -3.23 -6.44 14.09
CA LYS A 48 -3.22 -5.06 13.59
C LYS A 48 -2.08 -4.87 12.61
N LEU A 49 -2.39 -4.20 11.51
CA LEU A 49 -1.43 -3.80 10.48
C LEU A 49 -1.46 -2.28 10.33
N TYR A 50 -0.38 -1.72 9.81
CA TYR A 50 -0.35 -0.32 9.42
C TYR A 50 0.11 -0.19 7.98
N VAL A 51 -0.24 0.93 7.37
CA VAL A 51 0.35 1.39 6.13
C VAL A 51 0.60 2.88 6.24
N SER A 52 1.79 3.30 5.79
CA SER A 52 2.16 4.72 5.76
C SER A 52 1.91 5.26 4.36
N ILE A 53 0.99 6.22 4.23
CA ILE A 53 0.59 6.81 2.95
C ILE A 53 0.79 8.31 3.00
N ARG A 54 1.52 8.86 2.03
CA ARG A 54 1.71 10.31 1.91
C ARG A 54 0.39 11.01 1.58
N ARG A 55 0.22 12.22 2.09
CA ARG A 55 -0.99 13.02 1.89
C ARG A 55 -1.28 13.34 0.42
N GLU A 56 -0.26 13.38 -0.41
CA GLU A 56 -0.36 13.66 -1.84
C GLU A 56 -0.97 12.52 -2.65
N ARG A 57 -0.97 11.30 -2.08
CA ARG A 57 -1.53 10.13 -2.77
C ARG A 57 -3.05 10.19 -2.79
N TYR A 58 -3.63 9.83 -3.92
CA TYR A 58 -5.09 9.80 -4.07
C TYR A 58 -5.77 8.85 -3.07
N SER A 59 -5.13 7.71 -2.78
CA SER A 59 -5.63 6.78 -1.77
C SER A 59 -5.74 7.39 -0.37
N TYR A 60 -4.88 8.38 -0.04
CA TYR A 60 -4.96 9.05 1.25
C TYR A 60 -6.32 9.72 1.45
N ASP A 61 -6.80 10.45 0.46
CA ASP A 61 -8.09 11.14 0.54
C ASP A 61 -9.24 10.14 0.68
N ILE A 62 -9.21 9.06 -0.11
CA ILE A 62 -10.24 8.02 -0.09
C ILE A 62 -10.29 7.35 1.28
N ILE A 63 -9.14 6.91 1.80
CA ILE A 63 -9.05 6.22 3.10
C ILE A 63 -9.43 7.16 4.24
N SER A 64 -9.06 8.43 4.17
CA SER A 64 -9.45 9.42 5.17
C SER A 64 -10.97 9.60 5.25
N GLN A 65 -11.66 9.47 4.13
CA GLN A 65 -13.12 9.57 4.08
C GLN A 65 -13.83 8.28 4.48
N THR A 66 -13.33 7.13 4.01
CA THR A 66 -13.98 5.83 4.23
C THR A 66 -13.55 5.15 5.52
N GLY A 67 -12.35 5.43 6.01
CA GLY A 67 -11.78 4.77 7.19
C GLY A 67 -11.37 3.33 6.96
N GLU A 68 -11.30 2.86 5.71
CA GLU A 68 -11.08 1.47 5.37
C GLU A 68 -10.05 1.31 4.26
N PHE A 69 -9.29 0.22 4.32
CA PHE A 69 -8.41 -0.22 3.24
C PHE A 69 -8.15 -1.73 3.35
N VAL A 70 -7.63 -2.31 2.27
CA VAL A 70 -7.23 -3.72 2.24
C VAL A 70 -5.79 -3.81 1.74
N ILE A 71 -5.00 -4.66 2.38
CA ILE A 71 -3.64 -4.98 1.94
C ILE A 71 -3.70 -6.29 1.15
N ASN A 72 -3.23 -6.22 -0.10
CA ASN A 72 -3.15 -7.35 -1.01
C ASN A 72 -1.68 -7.70 -1.21
N LEU A 73 -1.33 -8.96 -1.04
CA LEU A 73 0.03 -9.43 -1.27
C LEU A 73 0.32 -9.51 -2.77
N VAL A 74 1.53 -9.11 -3.14
CA VAL A 74 1.96 -9.12 -4.54
C VAL A 74 2.52 -10.48 -4.89
N THR A 75 1.92 -11.12 -5.90
CA THR A 75 2.46 -12.33 -6.48
C THR A 75 3.43 -11.98 -7.61
N ARG A 76 4.15 -12.99 -8.12
CA ARG A 76 5.06 -12.82 -9.25
C ARG A 76 4.34 -12.24 -10.47
N GLU A 77 3.13 -12.70 -10.75
CA GLU A 77 2.32 -12.25 -11.88
C GLU A 77 1.86 -10.80 -11.74
N LEU A 78 1.77 -10.30 -10.52
CA LEU A 78 1.36 -8.92 -10.22
C LEU A 78 2.51 -7.93 -10.15
N THR A 79 3.76 -8.34 -10.38
CA THR A 79 4.93 -7.47 -10.22
C THR A 79 4.86 -6.22 -11.09
N ALA A 80 4.55 -6.38 -12.38
CA ALA A 80 4.44 -5.24 -13.31
C ALA A 80 3.26 -4.33 -12.94
N ALA A 81 2.14 -4.91 -12.51
CA ALA A 81 0.98 -4.16 -12.04
C ALA A 81 1.29 -3.37 -10.77
N ALA A 82 2.02 -3.97 -9.83
CA ALA A 82 2.44 -3.29 -8.60
C ALA A 82 3.34 -2.08 -8.91
N ASP A 83 4.26 -2.21 -9.85
CA ASP A 83 5.09 -1.08 -10.29
C ASP A 83 4.24 0.04 -10.87
N TYR A 84 3.34 -0.28 -11.78
CA TYR A 84 2.45 0.71 -12.40
C TYR A 84 1.57 1.43 -11.36
N LEU A 85 0.98 0.68 -10.43
CA LEU A 85 0.13 1.24 -9.36
C LEU A 85 0.91 2.17 -8.43
N GLY A 86 2.21 1.99 -8.31
CA GLY A 86 3.08 2.82 -7.48
C GLY A 86 3.47 4.15 -8.11
N VAL A 87 3.49 4.25 -9.45
CA VAL A 87 3.99 5.43 -10.17
C VAL A 87 2.90 6.26 -10.84
N ARG A 88 1.65 5.79 -10.87
CA ARG A 88 0.51 6.49 -11.45
C ARG A 88 -0.51 6.90 -10.41
N SER A 89 -1.27 7.95 -10.68
CA SER A 89 -2.31 8.45 -9.79
C SER A 89 -3.70 8.08 -10.29
N GLY A 90 -4.56 7.59 -9.39
CA GLY A 90 -5.97 7.36 -9.66
C GLY A 90 -6.78 8.64 -9.92
N ARG A 91 -6.20 9.82 -9.64
CA ARG A 91 -6.83 11.11 -10.00
C ARG A 91 -6.87 11.32 -11.50
N ASN A 92 -5.90 10.76 -12.23
CA ASN A 92 -5.70 11.01 -13.66
C ASN A 92 -6.23 9.88 -14.55
N GLU A 93 -6.40 8.68 -13.98
CA GLU A 93 -6.81 7.50 -14.74
C GLU A 93 -7.40 6.41 -13.84
N ASP A 94 -8.20 5.54 -14.43
CA ASP A 94 -8.62 4.28 -13.79
C ASP A 94 -7.54 3.23 -13.99
N LYS A 95 -6.65 3.11 -13.03
CA LYS A 95 -5.49 2.22 -13.10
C LYS A 95 -5.87 0.75 -13.13
N LEU A 96 -6.91 0.37 -12.39
CA LEU A 96 -7.36 -1.02 -12.32
C LEU A 96 -7.95 -1.47 -13.66
N ALA A 97 -8.78 -0.65 -14.28
CA ALA A 97 -9.32 -0.91 -15.60
C ALA A 97 -8.23 -0.99 -16.65
N ARG A 98 -7.26 -0.07 -16.61
CA ARG A 98 -6.13 -0.06 -17.54
C ARG A 98 -5.28 -1.32 -17.45
N LEU A 99 -5.08 -1.84 -16.24
CA LEU A 99 -4.31 -3.07 -16.01
C LEU A 99 -5.14 -4.35 -16.21
N GLY A 100 -6.44 -4.22 -16.42
CA GLY A 100 -7.33 -5.37 -16.54
C GLY A 100 -7.48 -6.15 -15.23
N LEU A 101 -7.28 -5.51 -14.08
CA LEU A 101 -7.39 -6.16 -12.79
C LEU A 101 -8.83 -6.21 -12.32
N GLY A 102 -9.27 -7.41 -11.96
CA GLY A 102 -10.58 -7.62 -11.37
C GLY A 102 -10.64 -7.17 -9.92
N VAL A 103 -11.84 -6.77 -9.49
CA VAL A 103 -12.13 -6.34 -8.12
C VAL A 103 -13.18 -7.24 -7.52
N SER A 104 -12.97 -7.67 -6.29
CA SER A 104 -13.90 -8.52 -5.54
C SER A 104 -14.31 -7.83 -4.24
N LYS A 105 -15.54 -8.10 -3.83
CA LYS A 105 -16.05 -7.61 -2.56
C LYS A 105 -15.33 -8.30 -1.40
N CYS A 106 -14.89 -7.52 -0.41
CA CYS A 106 -14.33 -8.06 0.81
C CYS A 106 -15.40 -8.57 1.77
N GLN A 107 -14.99 -9.41 2.72
CA GLN A 107 -15.93 -10.00 3.68
C GLN A 107 -16.30 -9.04 4.82
N LYS A 108 -15.39 -8.17 5.23
CA LYS A 108 -15.55 -7.33 6.44
C LYS A 108 -15.58 -5.84 6.17
N VAL A 109 -15.05 -5.39 5.03
CA VAL A 109 -14.97 -3.97 4.67
C VAL A 109 -15.52 -3.76 3.26
N THR A 110 -15.81 -2.51 2.92
CA THR A 110 -16.31 -2.14 1.60
C THR A 110 -15.20 -1.83 0.60
N ALA A 111 -13.98 -1.69 1.10
CA ALA A 111 -12.78 -1.40 0.29
C ALA A 111 -12.34 -2.56 -0.59
#